data_afac807062caa31e90e235c59e99dafa
#
_entry.id   afac807062caa31e90e235c59e99dafa
#
_cell.length_a   1.000
_cell.length_b   1.000
_cell.length_c   1.000
_cell.angle_alpha   90.00
_cell.angle_beta   90.00
_cell.angle_gamma   90.00
#
_symmetry.space_group_name_H-M   'P 1'
#
loop_
_entity.id
_entity.type
_entity.pdbx_description
1 polymer ?
#
loop_
_entity_poly.entity_id
_entity_poly.type
_entity_poly.pdbx_seq_one_letter_code
_entity_poly.pdbx_strand_id
1 'polypeptide(L)'
;MHSEPSIAASGEMHLSTRHPEAPRVLEAEASALASDLVERLMAPPVGRRRLRSGIDGFETLMTRTRAALSAKQRALGYAPRARGKEEAAETQYCKDLRKRLGQWRAVIAALRQIEKRANFALIPADRPILDPRAGMEEILDITFTRAHRAVNPAVQTKDAAAHGCFADIPTRVSLFLEIAQLAYRVLLARRHTGPGRFLDVGCGSGIKVALATQIFATADGIEYDPGYAENARRALPLLRADRGRIFEGDALAFDSYGDYDVIYLYRPMQNDALMRQLEERILDQARPGTLLLAPYAMIEAHCPRIRKIAHCVYAVGLSAAEVEGLKRQTLRIGPHIVAPDRRLPKQIGWLAPLWEACEANGFDPALWA
;
A
#
# COMPACT_ATOMS: atom_id res chain seq x y z
N MET A 1 -63.58 4.60 61.96
CA MET A 1 -62.31 3.89 62.10
C MET A 1 -61.47 4.20 60.85
N HIS A 2 -60.58 5.16 60.96
CA HIS A 2 -59.74 5.66 59.86
C HIS A 2 -58.43 4.94 59.91
N SER A 3 -58.00 4.40 58.79
CA SER A 3 -56.64 3.85 58.60
C SER A 3 -55.91 4.73 57.56
N GLU A 4 -54.91 5.44 58.01
CA GLU A 4 -53.98 6.21 57.13
C GLU A 4 -53.06 5.26 56.38
N PRO A 5 -52.64 5.57 55.13
CA PRO A 5 -51.59 4.85 54.44
C PRO A 5 -50.21 5.45 54.74
N SER A 6 -49.31 4.57 55.08
CA SER A 6 -47.88 4.81 55.30
C SER A 6 -47.19 5.32 54.02
N ILE A 7 -46.44 6.39 54.16
CA ILE A 7 -45.53 6.96 53.15
C ILE A 7 -44.29 6.07 53.05
N ALA A 8 -44.12 5.43 51.92
CA ALA A 8 -42.91 4.66 51.62
C ALA A 8 -41.77 5.59 51.24
N ALA A 9 -40.58 5.28 51.76
CA ALA A 9 -39.35 5.99 51.63
C ALA A 9 -38.86 6.15 50.18
N SER A 10 -38.50 7.35 49.83
CA SER A 10 -37.76 7.72 48.64
C SER A 10 -36.40 7.03 48.63
N GLY A 11 -36.23 6.04 47.71
CA GLY A 11 -34.92 5.48 47.41
C GLY A 11 -34.02 6.52 46.78
N GLU A 12 -33.03 7.00 47.49
CA GLU A 12 -31.94 7.79 46.92
C GLU A 12 -31.19 6.92 45.93
N MET A 13 -31.31 7.27 44.65
CA MET A 13 -30.53 6.72 43.59
C MET A 13 -29.12 7.29 43.68
N HIS A 14 -28.22 6.58 44.36
CA HIS A 14 -26.81 6.86 44.36
C HIS A 14 -26.27 6.84 42.95
N LEU A 15 -26.27 7.99 42.26
CA LEU A 15 -25.44 8.26 41.12
C LEU A 15 -23.97 8.18 41.57
N SER A 16 -23.37 7.02 41.38
CA SER A 16 -21.92 6.85 41.52
C SER A 16 -21.23 7.86 40.63
N THR A 17 -20.81 8.99 41.21
CA THR A 17 -19.95 9.98 40.58
C THR A 17 -18.56 9.34 40.43
N ARG A 18 -18.36 8.47 39.43
CA ARG A 18 -17.02 8.06 39.03
C ARG A 18 -16.27 9.35 38.67
N HIS A 19 -15.21 9.66 39.39
CA HIS A 19 -14.26 10.71 39.00
C HIS A 19 -13.87 10.50 37.54
N PRO A 20 -13.88 11.54 36.71
CA PRO A 20 -13.50 11.39 35.31
C PRO A 20 -12.08 10.85 35.25
N GLU A 21 -11.92 9.69 34.62
CA GLU A 21 -10.62 9.06 34.41
C GLU A 21 -9.65 10.04 33.76
N ALA A 22 -8.39 10.05 34.21
CA ALA A 22 -7.38 10.93 33.63
C ALA A 22 -7.08 10.53 32.17
N PRO A 23 -7.06 11.46 31.22
CA PRO A 23 -6.80 11.14 29.81
C PRO A 23 -5.52 10.32 29.59
N ARG A 24 -4.47 10.54 30.40
CA ARG A 24 -3.20 9.81 30.32
C ARG A 24 -3.33 8.32 30.68
N VAL A 25 -4.21 7.97 31.62
CA VAL A 25 -4.48 6.57 31.98
C VAL A 25 -5.17 5.86 30.82
N LEU A 26 -6.18 6.50 30.25
CA LEU A 26 -6.90 5.95 29.09
C LEU A 26 -6.00 5.81 27.84
N GLU A 27 -5.06 6.73 27.65
CA GLU A 27 -4.07 6.57 26.57
C GLU A 27 -3.13 5.40 26.80
N ALA A 28 -2.71 5.13 28.05
CA ALA A 28 -1.88 3.98 28.38
C ALA A 28 -2.63 2.66 28.12
N GLU A 29 -3.90 2.56 28.54
CA GLU A 29 -4.76 1.41 28.23
C GLU A 29 -4.92 1.22 26.71
N ALA A 30 -5.14 2.31 25.99
CA ALA A 30 -5.29 2.27 24.55
C ALA A 30 -4.00 1.86 23.84
N SER A 31 -2.85 2.30 24.31
CA SER A 31 -1.54 1.89 23.78
C SER A 31 -1.29 0.40 23.97
N ALA A 32 -1.65 -0.17 25.12
CA ALA A 32 -1.55 -1.60 25.37
C ALA A 32 -2.46 -2.41 24.43
N LEU A 33 -3.71 -1.97 24.25
CA LEU A 33 -4.65 -2.62 23.33
C LEU A 33 -4.23 -2.46 21.87
N ALA A 34 -3.61 -1.33 21.50
CA ALA A 34 -3.05 -1.13 20.17
C ALA A 34 -1.93 -2.12 19.88
N SER A 35 -1.05 -2.39 20.84
CA SER A 35 0.01 -3.39 20.71
C SER A 35 -0.55 -4.80 20.49
N ASP A 36 -1.58 -5.20 21.24
CA ASP A 36 -2.27 -6.49 21.02
C ASP A 36 -2.93 -6.56 19.63
N LEU A 37 -3.53 -5.47 19.16
CA LEU A 37 -4.07 -5.41 17.80
C LEU A 37 -2.98 -5.52 16.73
N VAL A 38 -1.81 -4.92 16.90
CA VAL A 38 -0.66 -5.08 16.00
C VAL A 38 -0.25 -6.54 15.91
N GLU A 39 -0.06 -7.22 17.04
CA GLU A 39 0.28 -8.64 17.05
C GLU A 39 -0.73 -9.48 16.29
N ARG A 40 -2.02 -9.23 16.48
CA ARG A 40 -3.10 -9.94 15.77
C ARG A 40 -3.12 -9.67 14.28
N LEU A 41 -2.83 -8.44 13.84
CA LEU A 41 -2.79 -8.06 12.43
C LEU A 41 -1.57 -8.65 11.70
N MET A 42 -0.45 -8.81 12.42
CA MET A 42 0.80 -9.29 11.86
C MET A 42 0.98 -10.81 11.97
N ALA A 43 0.20 -11.48 12.81
CA ALA A 43 0.17 -12.93 12.93
C ALA A 43 -0.54 -13.61 11.75
N PRO A 44 -0.35 -14.95 11.55
CA PRO A 44 -1.24 -15.74 10.70
C PRO A 44 -2.71 -15.54 11.09
N PRO A 45 -3.67 -15.73 10.17
CA PRO A 45 -5.02 -15.21 10.31
C PRO A 45 -5.70 -15.58 11.63
N VAL A 46 -5.86 -14.60 12.48
CA VAL A 46 -6.64 -14.68 13.71
C VAL A 46 -8.13 -14.65 13.36
N GLY A 47 -8.93 -15.46 14.04
CA GLY A 47 -10.38 -15.49 13.82
C GLY A 47 -11.02 -14.11 13.98
N ARG A 48 -11.92 -13.74 13.07
CA ARG A 48 -12.61 -12.43 12.99
C ARG A 48 -13.21 -11.94 14.32
N ARG A 49 -13.74 -12.85 15.16
CA ARG A 49 -14.34 -12.50 16.46
C ARG A 49 -13.32 -11.84 17.40
N ARG A 50 -12.07 -12.34 17.44
CA ARG A 50 -11.02 -11.76 18.30
C ARG A 50 -10.59 -10.37 17.82
N LEU A 51 -10.50 -10.17 16.50
CA LEU A 51 -10.18 -8.86 15.95
C LEU A 51 -11.30 -7.85 16.26
N ARG A 52 -12.57 -8.25 16.05
CA ARG A 52 -13.74 -7.41 16.32
C ARG A 52 -13.79 -6.93 17.76
N SER A 53 -13.67 -7.84 18.72
CA SER A 53 -13.65 -7.49 20.15
C SER A 53 -12.55 -6.50 20.52
N GLY A 54 -11.33 -6.66 19.94
CA GLY A 54 -10.25 -5.70 20.14
C GLY A 54 -10.57 -4.32 19.55
N ILE A 55 -11.15 -4.26 18.36
CA ILE A 55 -11.55 -3.00 17.73
C ILE A 55 -12.67 -2.32 18.52
N ASP A 56 -13.66 -3.05 19.00
CA ASP A 56 -14.74 -2.52 19.83
C ASP A 56 -14.21 -1.91 21.14
N GLY A 57 -13.27 -2.59 21.81
CA GLY A 57 -12.58 -2.09 22.99
C GLY A 57 -11.78 -0.82 22.69
N PHE A 58 -11.05 -0.82 21.57
CA PHE A 58 -10.24 0.31 21.13
C PHE A 58 -11.08 1.56 20.80
N GLU A 59 -12.24 1.39 20.17
CA GLU A 59 -13.22 2.44 19.89
C GLU A 59 -13.87 2.99 21.18
N THR A 60 -14.16 2.11 22.12
CA THR A 60 -14.69 2.48 23.43
C THR A 60 -13.67 3.35 24.19
N LEU A 61 -12.38 2.96 24.23
CA LEU A 61 -11.33 3.76 24.84
C LEU A 61 -11.17 5.13 24.16
N MET A 62 -11.26 5.20 22.83
CA MET A 62 -11.24 6.48 22.11
C MET A 62 -12.39 7.41 22.60
N THR A 63 -13.57 6.87 22.75
CA THR A 63 -14.76 7.63 23.17
C THR A 63 -14.60 8.14 24.61
N ARG A 64 -14.12 7.28 25.55
CA ARG A 64 -13.82 7.66 26.93
C ARG A 64 -12.72 8.73 26.99
N THR A 65 -11.63 8.56 26.23
CA THR A 65 -10.53 9.54 26.14
C THR A 65 -11.01 10.89 25.63
N ARG A 66 -11.89 10.91 24.62
CA ARG A 66 -12.49 12.16 24.10
C ARG A 66 -13.33 12.87 25.16
N ALA A 67 -14.15 12.14 25.90
CA ALA A 67 -14.95 12.70 26.99
C ALA A 67 -14.08 13.26 28.12
N ALA A 68 -13.06 12.52 28.55
CA ALA A 68 -12.10 12.94 29.56
C ALA A 68 -11.31 14.19 29.13
N LEU A 69 -10.86 14.24 27.86
CA LEU A 69 -10.19 15.42 27.30
C LEU A 69 -11.12 16.65 27.32
N SER A 70 -12.37 16.50 26.93
CA SER A 70 -13.35 17.59 26.93
C SER A 70 -13.62 18.12 28.34
N ALA A 71 -13.73 17.24 29.35
CA ALA A 71 -13.87 17.62 30.73
C ALA A 71 -12.64 18.39 31.23
N LYS A 72 -11.44 17.89 30.94
CA LYS A 72 -10.18 18.56 31.32
C LYS A 72 -10.02 19.92 30.66
N GLN A 73 -10.36 20.05 29.39
CA GLN A 73 -10.30 21.34 28.69
C GLN A 73 -11.25 22.39 29.28
N ARG A 74 -12.46 21.98 29.70
CA ARG A 74 -13.37 22.87 30.41
C ARG A 74 -12.76 23.33 31.73
N ALA A 75 -12.18 22.45 32.53
CA ALA A 75 -11.50 22.78 33.76
C ALA A 75 -10.34 23.78 33.57
N LEU A 76 -9.52 23.59 32.52
CA LEU A 76 -8.43 24.51 32.18
C LEU A 76 -8.93 25.87 31.62
N GLY A 77 -10.09 25.92 30.98
CA GLY A 77 -10.68 27.12 30.39
C GLY A 77 -11.21 28.12 31.46
N TYR A 78 -11.49 27.66 32.67
CA TYR A 78 -11.96 28.48 33.79
C TYR A 78 -10.82 29.02 34.67
N ALA A 79 -9.55 28.69 34.38
CA ALA A 79 -8.40 29.16 35.15
C ALA A 79 -8.02 30.62 34.78
N PRO A 80 -7.63 31.47 35.76
CA PRO A 80 -7.21 32.86 35.51
C PRO A 80 -5.93 32.91 34.64
N ARG A 81 -5.69 34.07 34.00
CA ARG A 81 -4.72 34.29 32.90
C ARG A 81 -3.23 34.05 33.19
N ALA A 82 -2.80 33.85 34.42
CA ALA A 82 -1.40 33.57 34.78
C ALA A 82 -1.15 32.04 34.79
N ARG A 83 -0.84 31.45 33.62
CA ARG A 83 -0.55 30.03 33.52
C ARG A 83 0.89 29.74 33.88
N GLY A 84 1.12 28.93 34.92
CA GLY A 84 2.43 28.39 35.27
C GLY A 84 2.94 27.41 34.16
N LYS A 85 4.23 27.04 34.26
CA LYS A 85 4.86 26.11 33.31
C LYS A 85 4.11 24.76 33.19
N GLU A 86 3.59 24.22 34.28
CA GLU A 86 2.83 22.98 34.33
C GLU A 86 1.50 23.09 33.58
N GLU A 87 0.79 24.20 33.75
CA GLU A 87 -0.50 24.42 33.06
C GLU A 87 -0.32 24.63 31.55
N ALA A 88 0.81 25.25 31.15
CA ALA A 88 1.18 25.38 29.74
C ALA A 88 1.50 24.01 29.12
N ALA A 89 2.24 23.13 29.80
CA ALA A 89 2.54 21.79 29.39
C ALA A 89 1.28 20.94 29.25
N GLU A 90 0.35 21.06 30.20
CA GLU A 90 -0.92 20.34 30.16
C GLU A 90 -1.85 20.83 29.02
N THR A 91 -1.84 22.13 28.75
CA THR A 91 -2.54 22.71 27.61
C THR A 91 -1.98 22.18 26.30
N GLN A 92 -0.66 22.07 26.19
CA GLN A 92 -0.01 21.49 25.00
C GLN A 92 -0.35 20.01 24.85
N TYR A 93 -0.29 19.23 25.93
CA TYR A 93 -0.73 17.84 25.95
C TYR A 93 -2.17 17.68 25.44
N CYS A 94 -3.09 18.50 25.91
CA CYS A 94 -4.48 18.46 25.46
C CYS A 94 -4.64 18.77 23.96
N LYS A 95 -3.80 19.68 23.41
CA LYS A 95 -3.78 19.97 21.97
C LYS A 95 -3.27 18.78 21.15
N ASP A 96 -2.20 18.13 21.62
CA ASP A 96 -1.60 16.99 20.94
C ASP A 96 -2.53 15.76 20.99
N LEU A 97 -3.16 15.53 22.15
CA LEU A 97 -4.15 14.46 22.29
C LEU A 97 -5.36 14.68 21.38
N ARG A 98 -5.83 15.92 21.20
CA ARG A 98 -6.93 16.22 20.25
C ARG A 98 -6.56 15.84 18.83
N LYS A 99 -5.33 16.14 18.38
CA LYS A 99 -4.83 15.75 17.05
C LYS A 99 -4.73 14.23 16.94
N ARG A 100 -4.21 13.56 17.97
CA ARG A 100 -4.09 12.10 18.03
C ARG A 100 -5.45 11.42 17.99
N LEU A 101 -6.49 11.97 18.60
CA LEU A 101 -7.86 11.44 18.50
C LEU A 101 -8.42 11.43 17.06
N GLY A 102 -8.04 12.41 16.23
CA GLY A 102 -8.36 12.38 14.80
C GLY A 102 -7.68 11.20 14.08
N GLN A 103 -6.39 11.03 14.33
CA GLN A 103 -5.60 9.92 13.78
C GLN A 103 -6.10 8.55 14.29
N TRP A 104 -6.48 8.47 15.55
CA TRP A 104 -7.06 7.27 16.16
C TRP A 104 -8.37 6.87 15.47
N ARG A 105 -9.23 7.84 15.17
CA ARG A 105 -10.46 7.60 14.39
C ARG A 105 -10.16 7.03 13.00
N ALA A 106 -9.13 7.55 12.33
CA ALA A 106 -8.71 7.07 11.02
C ALA A 106 -8.22 5.62 11.08
N VAL A 107 -7.43 5.27 12.10
CA VAL A 107 -7.00 3.89 12.34
C VAL A 107 -8.18 2.96 12.60
N ILE A 108 -9.17 3.36 13.43
CA ILE A 108 -10.39 2.56 13.65
C ILE A 108 -11.13 2.33 12.33
N ALA A 109 -11.25 3.35 11.48
CA ALA A 109 -11.91 3.19 10.19
C ALA A 109 -11.18 2.16 9.29
N ALA A 110 -9.86 2.19 9.24
CA ALA A 110 -9.06 1.19 8.54
C ALA A 110 -9.24 -0.22 9.12
N LEU A 111 -9.17 -0.36 10.45
CA LEU A 111 -9.40 -1.63 11.16
C LEU A 111 -10.78 -2.22 10.86
N ARG A 112 -11.83 -1.40 10.81
CA ARG A 112 -13.19 -1.82 10.43
C ARG A 112 -13.27 -2.33 8.99
N GLN A 113 -12.47 -1.77 8.07
CA GLN A 113 -12.38 -2.30 6.72
C GLN A 113 -11.68 -3.67 6.70
N ILE A 114 -10.60 -3.83 7.45
CA ILE A 114 -9.91 -5.12 7.60
C ILE A 114 -10.85 -6.19 8.19
N GLU A 115 -11.65 -5.82 9.20
CA GLU A 115 -12.64 -6.72 9.81
C GLU A 115 -13.74 -7.14 8.84
N LYS A 116 -14.33 -6.17 8.13
CA LYS A 116 -15.50 -6.39 7.27
C LYS A 116 -15.23 -7.25 6.06
N ARG A 117 -14.03 -7.14 5.46
CA ARG A 117 -13.74 -7.77 4.17
C ARG A 117 -13.01 -9.09 4.31
N ALA A 118 -13.60 -10.12 3.70
CA ALA A 118 -12.99 -11.43 3.65
C ALA A 118 -11.87 -11.51 2.62
N ASN A 119 -12.15 -11.05 1.38
CA ASN A 119 -11.25 -11.18 0.25
C ASN A 119 -11.40 -9.99 -0.71
N PHE A 120 -10.27 -9.57 -1.27
CA PHE A 120 -10.20 -8.65 -2.41
C PHE A 120 -9.76 -9.46 -3.63
N ALA A 121 -10.47 -9.37 -4.73
CA ALA A 121 -10.07 -10.03 -5.97
C ALA A 121 -8.60 -9.74 -6.29
N LEU A 122 -7.90 -10.71 -6.85
CA LEU A 122 -6.50 -10.51 -7.27
C LEU A 122 -6.45 -9.52 -8.43
N ILE A 123 -7.16 -9.84 -9.49
CA ILE A 123 -7.49 -8.94 -10.59
C ILE A 123 -8.99 -9.01 -10.71
N PRO A 124 -9.72 -7.91 -10.88
CA PRO A 124 -11.14 -7.94 -11.10
C PRO A 124 -11.46 -8.86 -12.30
N ALA A 125 -12.33 -9.83 -12.09
CA ALA A 125 -12.91 -10.58 -13.18
C ALA A 125 -13.79 -9.65 -14.03
N ASP A 126 -14.21 -10.11 -15.21
CA ASP A 126 -15.01 -9.40 -16.20
C ASP A 126 -15.83 -8.24 -15.62
N ARG A 127 -15.44 -7.02 -15.99
CA ARG A 127 -16.12 -5.81 -15.54
C ARG A 127 -17.44 -5.66 -16.26
N PRO A 128 -18.51 -5.23 -15.59
CA PRO A 128 -19.74 -4.87 -16.27
C PRO A 128 -19.46 -3.83 -17.38
N ILE A 129 -20.14 -3.94 -18.51
CA ILE A 129 -19.98 -3.02 -19.66
C ILE A 129 -20.16 -1.54 -19.25
N LEU A 130 -20.91 -1.26 -18.19
CA LEU A 130 -21.16 0.08 -17.66
C LEU A 130 -20.35 0.40 -16.38
N ASP A 131 -19.20 -0.25 -16.14
CA ASP A 131 -18.34 0.11 -15.02
C ASP A 131 -17.77 1.53 -15.22
N PRO A 132 -18.08 2.51 -14.33
CA PRO A 132 -17.55 3.88 -14.45
C PRO A 132 -16.02 3.96 -14.51
N ARG A 133 -15.33 2.94 -13.98
CA ARG A 133 -13.86 2.86 -14.03
C ARG A 133 -13.34 2.67 -15.45
N ALA A 134 -14.10 2.02 -16.34
CA ALA A 134 -13.68 1.82 -17.72
C ALA A 134 -13.43 3.14 -18.45
N GLY A 135 -14.30 4.13 -18.26
CA GLY A 135 -14.09 5.46 -18.83
C GLY A 135 -12.87 6.20 -18.26
N MET A 136 -12.63 6.04 -16.94
CA MET A 136 -11.43 6.61 -16.31
C MET A 136 -10.15 5.96 -16.83
N GLU A 137 -10.14 4.64 -17.02
CA GLU A 137 -9.01 3.89 -17.57
C GLU A 137 -8.72 4.29 -19.02
N GLU A 138 -9.75 4.49 -19.81
CA GLU A 138 -9.59 4.98 -21.20
C GLU A 138 -8.95 6.37 -21.23
N ILE A 139 -9.41 7.32 -20.39
CA ILE A 139 -8.82 8.63 -20.26
C ILE A 139 -7.35 8.53 -19.82
N LEU A 140 -7.06 7.68 -18.86
CA LEU A 140 -5.70 7.42 -18.38
C LEU A 140 -4.82 6.89 -19.50
N ASP A 141 -5.26 5.86 -20.21
CA ASP A 141 -4.50 5.24 -21.30
C ASP A 141 -4.25 6.22 -22.46
N ILE A 142 -5.24 7.03 -22.84
CA ILE A 142 -5.08 8.08 -23.86
C ILE A 142 -4.06 9.13 -23.39
N THR A 143 -4.17 9.59 -22.15
CA THR A 143 -3.29 10.63 -21.60
C THR A 143 -1.85 10.16 -21.59
N PHE A 144 -1.59 8.97 -21.07
CA PHE A 144 -0.24 8.40 -21.01
C PHE A 144 0.31 7.97 -22.36
N THR A 145 -0.54 7.57 -23.31
CA THR A 145 -0.12 7.34 -24.71
C THR A 145 0.38 8.65 -25.34
N ARG A 146 -0.27 9.77 -25.08
CA ARG A 146 0.19 11.09 -25.55
C ARG A 146 1.49 11.52 -24.88
N ALA A 147 1.59 11.34 -23.56
CA ALA A 147 2.81 11.62 -22.81
C ALA A 147 4.00 10.78 -23.33
N HIS A 148 3.79 9.48 -23.55
CA HIS A 148 4.77 8.58 -24.10
C HIS A 148 5.32 9.08 -25.45
N ARG A 149 4.43 9.45 -26.38
CA ARG A 149 4.83 9.99 -27.69
C ARG A 149 5.54 11.35 -27.59
N ALA A 150 5.24 12.14 -26.57
CA ALA A 150 5.93 13.41 -26.33
C ALA A 150 7.35 13.20 -25.78
N VAL A 151 7.58 12.15 -25.02
CA VAL A 151 8.92 11.80 -24.52
C VAL A 151 9.77 11.21 -25.63
N ASN A 152 9.24 10.26 -26.39
CA ASN A 152 9.95 9.58 -27.47
C ASN A 152 9.30 9.81 -28.86
N PRO A 153 9.42 11.02 -29.42
CA PRO A 153 8.90 11.28 -30.76
C PRO A 153 9.78 10.70 -31.87
N ALA A 154 11.03 10.37 -31.54
CA ALA A 154 12.03 9.96 -32.51
C ALA A 154 11.88 8.51 -32.96
N VAL A 155 12.37 8.24 -34.16
CA VAL A 155 12.53 6.90 -34.68
C VAL A 155 13.67 6.19 -33.93
N GLN A 156 13.50 4.91 -33.66
CA GLN A 156 14.51 4.02 -33.11
C GLN A 156 15.82 4.09 -33.92
N THR A 157 16.97 3.96 -33.24
CA THR A 157 18.27 3.88 -33.90
C THR A 157 18.38 2.62 -34.79
N LYS A 158 19.16 2.73 -35.86
CA LYS A 158 19.40 1.57 -36.76
C LYS A 158 20.09 0.42 -36.04
N ASP A 159 20.94 0.74 -35.05
CA ASP A 159 21.65 -0.24 -34.24
C ASP A 159 20.66 -1.03 -33.36
N ALA A 160 19.77 -0.38 -32.65
CA ALA A 160 18.75 -1.05 -31.83
C ALA A 160 17.79 -1.90 -32.68
N ALA A 161 17.43 -1.41 -33.89
CA ALA A 161 16.62 -2.18 -34.81
C ALA A 161 17.37 -3.42 -35.33
N ALA A 162 18.66 -3.31 -35.66
CA ALA A 162 19.50 -4.41 -36.08
C ALA A 162 19.77 -5.43 -34.97
N HIS A 163 19.83 -4.97 -33.72
CA HIS A 163 19.92 -5.84 -32.53
C HIS A 163 18.62 -6.63 -32.26
N GLY A 164 17.53 -6.27 -32.94
CA GLY A 164 16.23 -6.94 -32.83
C GLY A 164 15.33 -6.36 -31.74
N CYS A 165 15.59 -5.15 -31.25
CA CYS A 165 14.70 -4.45 -30.33
C CYS A 165 13.44 -3.94 -31.06
N PHE A 166 12.29 -3.95 -30.38
CA PHE A 166 11.15 -3.18 -30.85
C PHE A 166 11.37 -1.69 -30.66
N ALA A 167 10.78 -0.88 -31.53
CA ALA A 167 10.63 0.54 -31.26
C ALA A 167 9.77 0.74 -30.01
N ASP A 168 9.94 1.89 -29.33
CA ASP A 168 9.19 2.19 -28.11
C ASP A 168 7.67 2.28 -28.42
N ILE A 169 6.91 1.33 -27.91
CA ILE A 169 5.47 1.17 -28.15
C ILE A 169 4.70 1.52 -26.90
N PRO A 170 3.75 2.47 -26.96
CA PRO A 170 2.89 2.75 -25.83
C PRO A 170 2.03 1.55 -25.48
N THR A 171 2.13 1.07 -24.25
CA THR A 171 1.29 0.02 -23.70
C THR A 171 0.27 0.60 -22.73
N ARG A 172 -0.85 -0.09 -22.52
CA ARG A 172 -1.92 0.38 -21.63
C ARG A 172 -1.39 0.57 -20.21
N VAL A 173 -1.43 1.81 -19.72
CA VAL A 173 -1.01 2.17 -18.37
C VAL A 173 -2.00 1.64 -17.34
N SER A 174 -3.29 1.58 -17.66
CA SER A 174 -4.32 0.98 -16.82
C SER A 174 -3.99 -0.47 -16.45
N LEU A 175 -3.61 -1.30 -17.44
CA LEU A 175 -3.18 -2.68 -17.21
C LEU A 175 -1.89 -2.73 -16.38
N PHE A 176 -0.91 -1.88 -16.68
CA PHE A 176 0.33 -1.82 -15.91
C PHE A 176 0.05 -1.52 -14.43
N LEU A 177 -0.78 -0.51 -14.12
CA LEU A 177 -1.12 -0.16 -12.75
C LEU A 177 -1.87 -1.27 -12.03
N GLU A 178 -2.75 -1.98 -12.71
CA GLU A 178 -3.50 -3.11 -12.15
C GLU A 178 -2.56 -4.26 -11.73
N ILE A 179 -1.65 -4.69 -12.62
CA ILE A 179 -0.71 -5.77 -12.31
C ILE A 179 0.39 -5.34 -11.34
N ALA A 180 0.81 -4.07 -11.34
CA ALA A 180 1.76 -3.51 -10.38
C ALA A 180 1.13 -3.41 -8.98
N GLN A 181 -0.14 -2.99 -8.87
CA GLN A 181 -0.89 -3.02 -7.61
C GLN A 181 -1.00 -4.45 -7.07
N LEU A 182 -1.29 -5.42 -7.93
CA LEU A 182 -1.32 -6.82 -7.50
C LEU A 182 0.05 -7.28 -7.00
N ALA A 183 1.14 -6.95 -7.72
CA ALA A 183 2.50 -7.27 -7.27
C ALA A 183 2.80 -6.65 -5.90
N TYR A 184 2.44 -5.41 -5.68
CA TYR A 184 2.57 -4.75 -4.37
C TYR A 184 1.81 -5.51 -3.26
N ARG A 185 0.56 -5.93 -3.52
CA ARG A 185 -0.24 -6.73 -2.57
C ARG A 185 0.40 -8.09 -2.29
N VAL A 186 1.00 -8.72 -3.30
CA VAL A 186 1.76 -9.98 -3.13
C VAL A 186 2.98 -9.78 -2.24
N LEU A 187 3.73 -8.69 -2.42
CA LEU A 187 4.85 -8.36 -1.53
C LEU A 187 4.38 -8.15 -0.09
N LEU A 188 3.30 -7.43 0.14
CA LEU A 188 2.70 -7.27 1.47
C LEU A 188 2.26 -8.63 2.07
N ALA A 189 1.65 -9.50 1.27
CA ALA A 189 1.22 -10.83 1.71
C ALA A 189 2.39 -11.70 2.17
N ARG A 190 3.54 -11.57 1.53
CA ARG A 190 4.80 -12.25 1.92
C ARG A 190 5.48 -11.61 3.13
N ARG A 191 4.94 -10.55 3.69
CA ARG A 191 5.60 -9.74 4.74
C ARG A 191 6.99 -9.30 4.31
N HIS A 192 7.13 -8.97 3.03
CA HIS A 192 8.38 -8.44 2.50
C HIS A 192 8.78 -7.16 3.25
N THR A 193 10.04 -7.07 3.64
CA THR A 193 10.57 -5.91 4.36
C THR A 193 10.81 -4.76 3.38
N GLY A 194 9.86 -3.85 3.34
CA GLY A 194 9.88 -2.70 2.44
C GLY A 194 9.04 -2.90 1.16
N PRO A 195 8.82 -1.82 0.41
CA PRO A 195 7.94 -1.80 -0.76
C PRO A 195 8.53 -2.41 -2.04
N GLY A 196 9.69 -3.08 -1.95
CA GLY A 196 10.29 -3.82 -3.05
C GLY A 196 11.07 -2.97 -4.05
N ARG A 197 11.88 -3.65 -4.89
CA ARG A 197 12.66 -3.06 -6.00
C ARG A 197 12.05 -3.52 -7.32
N PHE A 198 11.77 -2.57 -8.21
CA PHE A 198 11.15 -2.79 -9.51
C PHE A 198 12.14 -2.57 -10.65
N LEU A 199 12.06 -3.39 -11.71
CA LEU A 199 12.80 -3.22 -12.97
C LEU A 199 11.83 -3.28 -14.16
N ASP A 200 11.96 -2.32 -15.09
CA ASP A 200 11.32 -2.32 -16.41
C ASP A 200 12.35 -2.70 -17.48
N VAL A 201 12.15 -3.85 -18.15
CA VAL A 201 13.08 -4.37 -19.16
C VAL A 201 12.64 -3.94 -20.55
N GLY A 202 13.44 -3.10 -21.19
CA GLY A 202 13.06 -2.37 -22.41
C GLY A 202 12.13 -1.22 -22.06
N CYS A 203 12.61 -0.30 -21.21
CA CYS A 203 11.75 0.71 -20.57
C CYS A 203 11.31 1.86 -21.51
N GLY A 204 11.91 1.98 -22.70
CA GLY A 204 11.57 3.01 -23.68
C GLY A 204 11.53 4.42 -23.07
N SER A 205 10.35 5.04 -23.05
CA SER A 205 10.10 6.38 -22.51
C SER A 205 10.30 6.51 -21.00
N GLY A 206 10.46 5.41 -20.25
CA GLY A 206 10.59 5.40 -18.79
C GLY A 206 9.30 5.75 -18.02
N ILE A 207 8.15 5.90 -18.68
CA ILE A 207 6.88 6.26 -18.02
C ILE A 207 6.49 5.23 -16.97
N LYS A 208 6.66 3.92 -17.25
CA LYS A 208 6.34 2.88 -16.28
C LYS A 208 7.30 2.87 -15.10
N VAL A 209 8.58 3.19 -15.33
CA VAL A 209 9.56 3.42 -14.26
C VAL A 209 9.09 4.56 -13.36
N ALA A 210 8.66 5.69 -13.95
CA ALA A 210 8.15 6.82 -13.18
C ALA A 210 6.91 6.45 -12.34
N LEU A 211 5.95 5.73 -12.92
CA LEU A 211 4.77 5.26 -12.20
C LEU A 211 5.11 4.25 -11.10
N ALA A 212 6.06 3.35 -11.36
CA ALA A 212 6.50 2.35 -10.40
C ALA A 212 7.16 2.98 -9.16
N THR A 213 7.78 4.16 -9.25
CA THR A 213 8.30 4.87 -8.07
C THR A 213 7.23 5.28 -7.08
N GLN A 214 5.97 5.37 -7.49
CA GLN A 214 4.84 5.66 -6.58
C GLN A 214 4.38 4.42 -5.80
N ILE A 215 4.84 3.23 -6.22
CA ILE A 215 4.40 1.94 -5.69
C ILE A 215 5.54 1.24 -4.94
N PHE A 216 6.75 1.25 -5.51
CA PHE A 216 7.92 0.50 -5.04
C PHE A 216 8.99 1.43 -4.45
N ALA A 217 9.89 0.89 -3.61
CA ALA A 217 10.96 1.66 -2.98
C ALA A 217 11.89 2.31 -4.00
N THR A 218 12.26 1.55 -5.01
CA THR A 218 13.02 2.01 -6.17
C THR A 218 12.44 1.39 -7.43
N ALA A 219 12.57 2.11 -8.55
CA ALA A 219 12.17 1.62 -9.86
C ALA A 219 13.28 1.94 -10.86
N ASP A 220 13.85 0.91 -11.43
CA ASP A 220 14.88 1.04 -12.42
C ASP A 220 14.35 0.61 -13.81
N GLY A 221 14.93 1.13 -14.88
CA GLY A 221 14.67 0.71 -16.26
C GLY A 221 15.96 0.39 -16.97
N ILE A 222 15.95 -0.62 -17.85
CA ILE A 222 17.04 -0.88 -18.78
C ILE A 222 16.54 -0.65 -20.21
N GLU A 223 17.32 0.11 -21.01
CA GLU A 223 16.99 0.45 -22.39
C GLU A 223 18.23 0.34 -23.28
N TYR A 224 18.07 -0.35 -24.41
CA TYR A 224 19.16 -0.54 -25.37
C TYR A 224 19.41 0.68 -26.23
N ASP A 225 18.33 1.34 -26.70
CA ASP A 225 18.44 2.51 -27.57
C ASP A 225 18.92 3.73 -26.77
N PRO A 226 20.11 4.30 -27.06
CA PRO A 226 20.68 5.40 -26.30
C PRO A 226 19.82 6.67 -26.35
N GLY A 227 19.09 6.90 -27.46
CA GLY A 227 18.19 8.05 -27.60
C GLY A 227 16.97 7.91 -26.70
N TYR A 228 16.38 6.72 -26.60
CA TYR A 228 15.29 6.45 -25.69
C TYR A 228 15.75 6.50 -24.23
N ALA A 229 16.89 5.90 -23.90
CA ALA A 229 17.45 5.94 -22.56
C ALA A 229 17.69 7.37 -22.06
N GLU A 230 18.26 8.24 -22.91
CA GLU A 230 18.49 9.64 -22.58
C GLU A 230 17.17 10.43 -22.41
N ASN A 231 16.19 10.20 -23.29
CA ASN A 231 14.87 10.82 -23.16
C ASN A 231 14.16 10.39 -21.87
N ALA A 232 14.24 9.11 -21.53
CA ALA A 232 13.70 8.59 -20.26
C ALA A 232 14.39 9.23 -19.04
N ARG A 233 15.72 9.33 -19.03
CA ARG A 233 16.46 10.01 -17.95
C ARG A 233 16.01 11.45 -17.76
N ARG A 234 15.77 12.18 -18.86
CA ARG A 234 15.26 13.57 -18.80
C ARG A 234 13.82 13.66 -18.34
N ALA A 235 12.99 12.66 -18.63
CA ALA A 235 11.59 12.63 -18.24
C ALA A 235 11.38 12.36 -16.74
N LEU A 236 12.20 11.53 -16.10
CA LEU A 236 12.02 11.14 -14.70
C LEU A 236 11.91 12.33 -13.73
N PRO A 237 12.79 13.35 -13.74
CA PRO A 237 12.67 14.51 -12.86
C PRO A 237 11.39 15.33 -13.12
N LEU A 238 10.98 15.46 -14.40
CA LEU A 238 9.74 16.16 -14.77
C LEU A 238 8.50 15.46 -14.22
N LEU A 239 8.56 14.14 -14.09
CA LEU A 239 7.52 13.28 -13.52
C LEU A 239 7.67 13.09 -12.00
N ARG A 240 8.62 13.80 -11.35
CA ARG A 240 8.93 13.68 -9.91
C ARG A 240 9.25 12.24 -9.49
N ALA A 241 9.96 11.53 -10.35
CA ALA A 241 10.33 10.13 -10.14
C ALA A 241 11.79 10.02 -9.63
N ASP A 242 12.11 10.70 -8.53
CA ASP A 242 13.48 10.85 -7.99
C ASP A 242 14.10 9.50 -7.55
N ARG A 243 13.28 8.47 -7.35
CA ARG A 243 13.73 7.11 -7.02
C ARG A 243 13.83 6.19 -8.25
N GLY A 244 13.65 6.76 -9.45
CA GLY A 244 13.80 6.07 -10.73
C GLY A 244 15.19 6.24 -11.30
N ARG A 245 15.72 5.19 -11.93
CA ARG A 245 16.99 5.24 -12.68
C ARG A 245 16.85 4.53 -14.01
N ILE A 246 17.55 5.02 -15.03
CA ILE A 246 17.60 4.39 -16.36
C ILE A 246 19.02 3.96 -16.67
N PHE A 247 19.19 2.67 -16.88
CA PHE A 247 20.43 2.07 -17.39
C PHE A 247 20.34 1.97 -18.91
N GLU A 248 21.34 2.49 -19.60
CA GLU A 248 21.55 2.22 -21.01
C GLU A 248 22.34 0.95 -21.13
N GLY A 249 21.83 -0.04 -21.87
CA GLY A 249 22.53 -1.31 -22.01
C GLY A 249 21.67 -2.42 -22.61
N ASP A 250 22.34 -3.51 -22.89
CA ASP A 250 21.72 -4.71 -23.44
C ASP A 250 21.11 -5.56 -22.31
N ALA A 251 19.81 -5.76 -22.38
CA ALA A 251 19.08 -6.64 -21.46
C ALA A 251 19.59 -8.10 -21.52
N LEU A 252 20.08 -8.55 -22.67
CA LEU A 252 20.68 -9.87 -22.81
C LEU A 252 22.05 -10.00 -22.11
N ALA A 253 22.73 -8.88 -21.82
CA ALA A 253 23.99 -8.83 -21.09
C ALA A 253 23.83 -8.41 -19.63
N PHE A 254 22.67 -7.90 -19.23
CA PHE A 254 22.42 -7.44 -17.86
C PHE A 254 22.55 -8.59 -16.85
N ASP A 255 23.23 -8.35 -15.72
CA ASP A 255 23.62 -9.38 -14.74
C ASP A 255 23.06 -9.17 -13.32
N SER A 256 22.19 -8.19 -13.15
CA SER A 256 21.66 -7.82 -11.84
C SER A 256 20.15 -8.07 -11.68
N TYR A 257 19.57 -8.98 -12.45
CA TYR A 257 18.13 -9.32 -12.31
C TYR A 257 17.79 -9.86 -10.93
N GLY A 258 18.73 -10.54 -10.26
CA GLY A 258 18.59 -11.05 -8.91
C GLY A 258 18.38 -9.98 -7.83
N ASP A 259 18.65 -8.72 -8.13
CA ASP A 259 18.48 -7.61 -7.19
C ASP A 259 17.04 -7.12 -7.07
N TYR A 260 16.15 -7.56 -7.96
CA TYR A 260 14.79 -7.04 -8.06
C TYR A 260 13.76 -8.01 -7.53
N ASP A 261 12.72 -7.45 -6.90
CA ASP A 261 11.60 -8.21 -6.38
C ASP A 261 10.45 -8.32 -7.40
N VAL A 262 10.38 -7.33 -8.31
CA VAL A 262 9.38 -7.24 -9.37
C VAL A 262 10.08 -6.85 -10.67
N ILE A 263 9.90 -7.67 -11.71
CA ILE A 263 10.45 -7.42 -13.05
C ILE A 263 9.28 -7.34 -14.03
N TYR A 264 9.16 -6.22 -14.72
CA TYR A 264 8.20 -6.02 -15.81
C TYR A 264 8.90 -6.13 -17.14
N LEU A 265 8.27 -6.81 -18.09
CA LEU A 265 8.73 -6.85 -19.48
C LEU A 265 7.53 -6.96 -20.42
N TYR A 266 7.53 -6.15 -21.48
CA TYR A 266 6.53 -6.19 -22.54
C TYR A 266 7.17 -6.53 -23.88
N ARG A 267 7.69 -7.75 -23.99
CA ARG A 267 8.29 -8.28 -25.22
C ARG A 267 9.25 -7.30 -25.91
N PRO A 268 10.40 -6.93 -25.27
CA PRO A 268 11.31 -5.94 -25.83
C PRO A 268 12.01 -6.39 -27.11
N MET A 269 12.05 -7.71 -27.40
CA MET A 269 12.71 -8.29 -28.57
C MET A 269 11.70 -8.72 -29.63
N GLN A 270 12.00 -8.43 -30.90
CA GLN A 270 11.19 -8.84 -32.07
C GLN A 270 11.28 -10.35 -32.31
N ASN A 271 12.49 -10.89 -32.21
CA ASN A 271 12.78 -12.29 -32.47
C ASN A 271 12.43 -13.18 -31.28
N ASP A 272 11.65 -14.24 -31.50
CA ASP A 272 11.24 -15.16 -30.44
C ASP A 272 12.40 -15.94 -29.81
N ALA A 273 13.51 -16.17 -30.52
CA ALA A 273 14.69 -16.83 -29.97
C ALA A 273 15.43 -15.90 -29.00
N LEU A 274 15.61 -14.61 -29.38
CA LEU A 274 16.19 -13.60 -28.47
C LEU A 274 15.28 -13.35 -27.26
N MET A 275 13.97 -13.36 -27.48
CA MET A 275 13.01 -13.21 -26.38
C MET A 275 13.13 -14.36 -25.37
N ARG A 276 13.21 -15.60 -25.83
CA ARG A 276 13.45 -16.77 -24.97
C ARG A 276 14.80 -16.69 -24.23
N GLN A 277 15.86 -16.28 -24.92
CA GLN A 277 17.17 -16.08 -24.29
C GLN A 277 17.10 -15.04 -23.17
N LEU A 278 16.39 -13.94 -23.39
CA LEU A 278 16.17 -12.92 -22.36
C LEU A 278 15.38 -13.47 -21.17
N GLU A 279 14.28 -14.19 -21.42
CA GLU A 279 13.47 -14.82 -20.38
C GLU A 279 14.29 -15.82 -19.56
N GLU A 280 15.07 -16.69 -20.20
CA GLU A 280 15.95 -17.65 -19.53
C GLU A 280 16.98 -16.92 -18.65
N ARG A 281 17.63 -15.86 -19.18
CA ARG A 281 18.60 -15.07 -18.42
C ARG A 281 17.98 -14.41 -17.18
N ILE A 282 16.77 -13.85 -17.32
CA ILE A 282 16.05 -13.30 -16.18
C ILE A 282 15.80 -14.39 -15.13
N LEU A 283 15.33 -15.55 -15.55
CA LEU A 283 14.98 -16.65 -14.66
C LEU A 283 16.18 -17.33 -14.01
N ASP A 284 17.34 -17.32 -14.65
CA ASP A 284 18.60 -17.85 -14.08
C ASP A 284 19.11 -17.01 -12.92
N GLN A 285 18.86 -15.72 -12.95
CA GLN A 285 19.31 -14.77 -11.94
C GLN A 285 18.24 -14.44 -10.91
N ALA A 286 16.96 -14.49 -11.28
CA ALA A 286 15.86 -14.13 -10.40
C ALA A 286 15.79 -15.04 -9.16
N ARG A 287 15.59 -14.43 -8.01
CA ARG A 287 15.45 -15.17 -6.74
C ARG A 287 14.08 -15.89 -6.69
N PRO A 288 13.99 -17.03 -5.98
CA PRO A 288 12.68 -17.65 -5.73
C PRO A 288 11.70 -16.65 -5.10
N GLY A 289 10.54 -16.52 -5.76
CA GLY A 289 9.51 -15.57 -5.37
C GLY A 289 9.62 -14.18 -5.99
N THR A 290 10.62 -13.89 -6.83
CA THR A 290 10.59 -12.71 -7.71
C THR A 290 9.31 -12.75 -8.55
N LEU A 291 8.64 -11.61 -8.71
CA LEU A 291 7.42 -11.47 -9.50
C LEU A 291 7.76 -11.00 -10.91
N LEU A 292 7.27 -11.73 -11.90
CA LEU A 292 7.32 -11.31 -13.31
C LEU A 292 5.97 -10.74 -13.71
N LEU A 293 5.97 -9.51 -14.22
CA LEU A 293 4.82 -8.85 -14.83
C LEU A 293 5.00 -8.90 -16.34
N ALA A 294 4.37 -9.87 -17.00
CA ALA A 294 4.56 -10.14 -18.42
C ALA A 294 3.21 -10.15 -19.16
N PRO A 295 2.72 -9.00 -19.65
CA PRO A 295 1.45 -8.90 -20.35
C PRO A 295 1.55 -9.40 -21.81
N TYR A 296 2.11 -10.60 -22.01
CA TYR A 296 2.16 -11.32 -23.28
C TYR A 296 2.14 -12.83 -23.02
N ALA A 297 1.57 -13.59 -23.94
CA ALA A 297 1.20 -14.99 -23.70
C ALA A 297 2.37 -16.01 -23.79
N MET A 298 3.53 -15.64 -24.38
CA MET A 298 4.56 -16.63 -24.74
C MET A 298 5.26 -17.25 -23.55
N ILE A 299 5.60 -16.48 -22.51
CA ILE A 299 6.34 -16.96 -21.35
C ILE A 299 5.63 -18.12 -20.62
N GLU A 300 4.30 -18.10 -20.59
CA GLU A 300 3.50 -19.13 -19.93
C GLU A 300 3.58 -20.48 -20.64
N ALA A 301 3.77 -20.47 -21.95
CA ALA A 301 3.72 -21.66 -22.78
C ALA A 301 5.00 -22.53 -22.70
N HIS A 302 6.15 -21.95 -22.39
CA HIS A 302 7.44 -22.65 -22.50
C HIS A 302 8.29 -22.61 -21.22
N CYS A 303 7.87 -21.93 -20.17
CA CYS A 303 8.69 -21.77 -18.98
C CYS A 303 8.15 -22.52 -17.75
N PRO A 304 8.73 -23.69 -17.39
CA PRO A 304 8.28 -24.47 -16.22
C PRO A 304 8.67 -23.85 -14.87
N ARG A 305 9.60 -22.88 -14.85
CA ARG A 305 10.12 -22.25 -13.62
C ARG A 305 9.22 -21.15 -13.07
N ILE A 306 8.19 -20.75 -13.80
CA ILE A 306 7.21 -19.77 -13.33
C ILE A 306 5.88 -20.42 -12.98
N ARG A 307 5.14 -19.77 -12.09
CA ARG A 307 3.76 -20.16 -11.74
C ARG A 307 2.88 -18.93 -11.75
N LYS A 308 1.74 -19.05 -12.38
CA LYS A 308 0.76 -17.97 -12.50
C LYS A 308 0.09 -17.65 -11.16
N ILE A 309 0.17 -16.40 -10.73
CA ILE A 309 -0.60 -15.87 -9.62
C ILE A 309 -1.95 -15.36 -10.11
N ALA A 310 -1.93 -14.54 -11.17
CA ALA A 310 -3.11 -14.01 -11.84
C ALA A 310 -2.77 -13.64 -13.29
N HIS A 311 -3.68 -13.02 -14.02
CA HIS A 311 -3.42 -12.54 -15.37
C HIS A 311 -2.16 -11.70 -15.43
N CYS A 312 -1.21 -12.01 -16.31
CA CYS A 312 0.07 -11.33 -16.52
C CYS A 312 1.02 -11.26 -15.29
N VAL A 313 0.71 -11.94 -14.18
CA VAL A 313 1.53 -11.93 -12.96
C VAL A 313 1.95 -13.34 -12.58
N TYR A 314 3.25 -13.57 -12.53
CA TYR A 314 3.86 -14.86 -12.27
C TYR A 314 4.87 -14.79 -11.13
N ALA A 315 5.04 -15.88 -10.40
CA ALA A 315 6.11 -16.04 -9.42
C ALA A 315 7.18 -16.99 -9.94
N VAL A 316 8.45 -16.62 -9.78
CA VAL A 316 9.61 -17.43 -10.17
C VAL A 316 9.95 -18.43 -9.08
N GLY A 317 10.26 -19.67 -9.44
CA GLY A 317 10.89 -20.66 -8.57
C GLY A 317 10.04 -21.14 -7.39
N LEU A 318 8.74 -20.85 -7.35
CA LEU A 318 7.82 -21.35 -6.34
C LEU A 318 7.09 -22.61 -6.82
N SER A 319 6.81 -23.52 -5.89
CA SER A 319 5.93 -24.66 -6.11
C SER A 319 4.47 -24.24 -6.26
N ALA A 320 3.65 -25.13 -6.82
CA ALA A 320 2.20 -24.88 -6.96
C ALA A 320 1.53 -24.64 -5.59
N ALA A 321 1.94 -25.40 -4.54
CA ALA A 321 1.38 -25.26 -3.21
C ALA A 321 1.72 -23.89 -2.56
N GLU A 322 2.97 -23.41 -2.75
CA GLU A 322 3.40 -22.09 -2.28
C GLU A 322 2.62 -20.97 -2.98
N VAL A 323 2.44 -21.07 -4.30
CA VAL A 323 1.66 -20.08 -5.06
C VAL A 323 0.20 -20.05 -4.62
N GLU A 324 -0.45 -21.21 -4.42
CA GLU A 324 -1.81 -21.26 -3.92
C GLU A 324 -1.92 -20.70 -2.48
N GLY A 325 -0.92 -20.95 -1.63
CA GLY A 325 -0.80 -20.32 -0.32
C GLY A 325 -0.71 -18.79 -0.44
N LEU A 326 0.15 -18.32 -1.33
CA LEU A 326 0.37 -16.90 -1.58
C LEU A 326 -0.88 -16.19 -2.15
N LYS A 327 -1.58 -16.81 -3.08
CA LYS A 327 -2.88 -16.32 -3.60
C LYS A 327 -3.88 -16.11 -2.45
N ARG A 328 -4.05 -17.14 -1.59
CA ARG A 328 -4.97 -17.04 -0.43
C ARG A 328 -4.60 -15.92 0.54
N GLN A 329 -3.30 -15.70 0.76
CA GLN A 329 -2.82 -14.60 1.60
C GLN A 329 -3.08 -13.24 0.92
N THR A 330 -2.76 -13.12 -0.37
CA THR A 330 -2.93 -11.88 -1.14
C THR A 330 -4.40 -11.46 -1.24
N LEU A 331 -5.35 -12.39 -1.31
CA LEU A 331 -6.78 -12.09 -1.27
C LEU A 331 -7.21 -11.31 -0.01
N ARG A 332 -6.44 -11.39 1.08
CA ARG A 332 -6.73 -10.69 2.35
C ARG A 332 -6.10 -9.31 2.43
N ILE A 333 -5.11 -9.03 1.58
CA ILE A 333 -4.47 -7.71 1.52
C ILE A 333 -5.39 -6.73 0.83
N GLY A 334 -5.59 -5.58 1.44
CA GLY A 334 -6.41 -4.49 0.91
C GLY A 334 -5.84 -3.86 -0.37
N PRO A 335 -6.60 -2.99 -1.01
CA PRO A 335 -6.26 -2.45 -2.33
C PRO A 335 -5.40 -1.18 -2.28
N HIS A 336 -5.09 -0.65 -1.11
CA HIS A 336 -4.40 0.63 -1.01
C HIS A 336 -2.90 0.47 -1.20
N ILE A 337 -2.33 1.35 -1.99
CA ILE A 337 -0.89 1.52 -2.14
C ILE A 337 -0.49 2.67 -1.20
N VAL A 338 0.54 2.43 -0.39
CA VAL A 338 1.16 3.46 0.44
C VAL A 338 2.46 3.88 -0.22
N ALA A 339 2.57 5.16 -0.58
CA ALA A 339 3.78 5.67 -1.21
C ALA A 339 5.01 5.44 -0.32
N PRO A 340 6.14 4.97 -0.88
CA PRO A 340 7.32 4.59 -0.09
C PRO A 340 7.97 5.72 0.71
N ASP A 341 7.79 6.98 0.28
CA ASP A 341 8.30 8.19 0.94
C ASP A 341 7.27 8.86 1.86
N ARG A 342 6.13 8.21 2.05
CA ARG A 342 5.08 8.73 2.91
C ARG A 342 5.58 8.88 4.35
N ARG A 343 5.29 10.03 4.95
CA ARG A 343 5.60 10.31 6.35
C ARG A 343 4.37 10.09 7.21
N LEU A 344 4.58 9.46 8.34
CA LEU A 344 3.55 9.36 9.37
C LEU A 344 3.11 10.74 9.86
N PRO A 345 1.84 10.90 10.26
CA PRO A 345 1.36 12.16 10.83
C PRO A 345 2.19 12.62 12.03
N LYS A 346 2.42 13.93 12.14
CA LYS A 346 3.02 14.49 13.35
C LYS A 346 2.11 14.17 14.56
N GLN A 347 2.70 13.95 15.72
CA GLN A 347 2.03 13.61 16.99
C GLN A 347 1.24 12.28 16.96
N ILE A 348 1.53 11.38 16.04
CA ILE A 348 0.91 10.05 16.02
C ILE A 348 1.24 9.22 17.27
N GLY A 349 2.47 9.37 17.80
CA GLY A 349 2.92 8.72 19.02
C GLY A 349 2.71 7.21 19.03
N TRP A 350 2.14 6.68 20.09
CA TRP A 350 1.92 5.25 20.31
C TRP A 350 0.99 4.57 19.26
N LEU A 351 0.27 5.34 18.45
CA LEU A 351 -0.53 4.82 17.34
C LEU A 351 0.31 4.38 16.13
N ALA A 352 1.58 4.80 16.03
CA ALA A 352 2.41 4.55 14.85
C ALA A 352 2.51 3.06 14.47
N PRO A 353 2.80 2.11 15.39
CA PRO A 353 2.87 0.69 15.04
C PRO A 353 1.53 0.13 14.51
N LEU A 354 0.40 0.58 15.06
CA LEU A 354 -0.91 0.13 14.61
C LEU A 354 -1.29 0.73 13.25
N TRP A 355 -0.89 1.97 12.99
CA TRP A 355 -1.02 2.59 11.68
C TRP A 355 -0.25 1.81 10.62
N GLU A 356 1.04 1.53 10.87
CA GLU A 356 1.91 0.73 10.00
C GLU A 356 1.37 -0.70 9.79
N ALA A 357 0.80 -1.30 10.83
CA ALA A 357 0.15 -2.61 10.70
C ALA A 357 -1.09 -2.57 9.78
N CYS A 358 -1.87 -1.48 9.78
CA CYS A 358 -2.95 -1.30 8.82
C CYS A 358 -2.41 -1.22 7.39
N GLU A 359 -1.34 -0.44 7.18
CA GLU A 359 -0.68 -0.30 5.87
C GLU A 359 -0.08 -1.62 5.38
N ALA A 360 0.57 -2.38 6.26
CA ALA A 360 1.09 -3.71 5.98
C ALA A 360 -0.01 -4.74 5.62
N ASN A 361 -1.27 -4.43 5.90
CA ASN A 361 -2.43 -5.19 5.45
C ASN A 361 -3.15 -4.54 4.25
N GLY A 362 -2.54 -3.53 3.60
CA GLY A 362 -3.07 -2.87 2.40
C GLY A 362 -4.19 -1.86 2.67
N PHE A 363 -4.22 -1.27 3.87
CA PHE A 363 -5.17 -0.23 4.24
C PHE A 363 -4.45 1.01 4.76
N ASP A 364 -4.53 2.10 4.02
CA ASP A 364 -3.94 3.37 4.43
C ASP A 364 -4.91 4.16 5.30
N PRO A 365 -4.65 4.33 6.63
CA PRO A 365 -5.52 5.12 7.48
C PRO A 365 -5.65 6.59 7.07
N ALA A 366 -4.68 7.15 6.32
CA ALA A 366 -4.75 8.54 5.86
C ALA A 366 -5.97 8.83 4.98
N LEU A 367 -6.54 7.84 4.34
CA LEU A 367 -7.76 7.98 3.53
C LEU A 367 -9.02 8.25 4.37
N TRP A 368 -8.94 8.13 5.69
CA TRP A 368 -10.05 8.38 6.64
C TRP A 368 -9.72 9.44 7.70
N ALA A 369 -8.57 10.13 7.57
CA ALA A 369 -8.10 11.15 8.53
C ALA A 369 -8.82 12.50 8.39
#